data_9bdecbef71db74fdecbaa1c6e9d722db
#
_entry.id   9bdecbef71db74fdecbaa1c6e9d722db
#
_cell.length_a   1.000
_cell.length_b   1.000
_cell.length_c   1.000
_cell.angle_alpha   90.00
_cell.angle_beta   90.00
_cell.angle_gamma   90.00
#
_symmetry.space_group_name_H-M   'P 1'
#
loop_
_entity.id
_entity.type
_entity.pdbx_description
1 polymer ?
#
loop_
_entity_poly.entity_id
_entity_poly.type
_entity_poly.pdbx_seq_one_letter_code
_entity_poly.pdbx_strand_id
1 'polypeptide(L)'
;IDRSGSMAGVPLEEAKKSAAYIVSKMRDIDRLAIVTYDHNARVILPSQRVLNKAAINEVIFSITGGGSTDLHQGWLAGAEEVARNKSSNSLNRVLLLSDGNANSGETSAEVISSQCGQLADEGIITSTYGLGHHFNEQLMISMARTGLGQSYYGETADDLLDPFQEEFDLLINTFAWNLKL
;
A
#
# COMPACT_ATOMS: atom_id res chain seq x y z
N ILE A 1 3.80 2.04 -3.91
CA ILE A 1 3.57 3.45 -4.28
C ILE A 1 3.57 3.53 -5.79
N ASP A 2 2.45 3.97 -6.35
CA ASP A 2 2.31 4.33 -7.75
C ASP A 2 3.15 5.58 -8.06
N ARG A 3 3.98 5.51 -9.08
CA ARG A 3 4.74 6.66 -9.60
C ARG A 3 4.51 6.89 -11.10
N SER A 4 3.41 6.32 -11.64
CA SER A 4 3.03 6.47 -13.05
C SER A 4 2.81 7.92 -13.48
N GLY A 5 2.64 8.14 -14.77
CA GLY A 5 2.49 9.49 -15.32
C GLY A 5 1.28 10.24 -14.78
N SER A 6 0.16 9.57 -14.48
CA SER A 6 -1.04 10.16 -13.88
C SER A 6 -0.81 10.63 -12.44
N MET A 7 0.11 10.00 -11.73
CA MET A 7 0.54 10.40 -10.39
C MET A 7 1.49 11.61 -10.39
N ALA A 8 1.99 12.07 -11.54
CA ALA A 8 2.99 13.13 -11.58
C ALA A 8 2.49 14.44 -10.94
N GLY A 9 3.36 15.11 -10.19
CA GLY A 9 3.06 16.35 -9.48
C GLY A 9 2.41 16.10 -8.12
N VAL A 10 1.28 16.76 -7.85
CA VAL A 10 0.62 16.77 -6.54
C VAL A 10 0.29 15.35 -6.03
N PRO A 11 -0.34 14.44 -6.80
CA PRO A 11 -0.68 13.11 -6.29
C PRO A 11 0.53 12.32 -5.77
N LEU A 12 1.65 12.36 -6.48
CA LEU A 12 2.87 11.68 -6.06
C LEU A 12 3.47 12.30 -4.80
N GLU A 13 3.48 13.62 -4.69
CA GLU A 13 3.97 14.30 -3.48
C GLU A 13 3.08 13.98 -2.28
N GLU A 14 1.77 13.91 -2.46
CA GLU A 14 0.83 13.49 -1.40
C GLU A 14 1.03 12.00 -1.02
N ALA A 15 1.28 11.12 -1.99
CA ALA A 15 1.63 9.72 -1.71
C ALA A 15 2.92 9.61 -0.87
N LYS A 16 3.95 10.42 -1.18
CA LYS A 16 5.20 10.46 -0.40
C LYS A 16 4.97 10.94 1.03
N LYS A 17 4.19 12.01 1.21
CA LYS A 17 3.83 12.53 2.54
C LYS A 17 3.07 11.48 3.35
N SER A 18 2.08 10.81 2.74
CA SER A 18 1.31 9.74 3.37
C SER A 18 2.22 8.58 3.79
N ALA A 19 3.14 8.15 2.92
CA ALA A 19 4.09 7.11 3.23
C ALA A 19 5.04 7.52 4.38
N ALA A 20 5.54 8.76 4.39
CA ALA A 20 6.38 9.29 5.45
C ALA A 20 5.61 9.39 6.79
N TYR A 21 4.33 9.74 6.75
CA TYR A 21 3.47 9.72 7.93
C TYR A 21 3.33 8.31 8.51
N ILE A 22 3.07 7.30 7.67
CA ILE A 22 3.03 5.90 8.09
C ILE A 22 4.33 5.52 8.80
N VAL A 23 5.49 5.82 8.20
CA VAL A 23 6.80 5.57 8.80
C VAL A 23 6.94 6.24 10.17
N SER A 24 6.41 7.46 10.33
CA SER A 24 6.47 8.18 11.62
C SER A 24 5.76 7.44 12.75
N LYS A 25 4.69 6.70 12.45
CA LYS A 25 3.86 5.95 13.41
C LYS A 25 4.39 4.54 13.70
N MET A 26 5.23 3.99 12.83
CA MET A 26 5.80 2.66 13.02
C MET A 26 6.81 2.61 14.18
N ARG A 27 6.93 1.44 14.80
CA ARG A 27 7.87 1.16 15.90
C ARG A 27 9.13 0.49 15.35
N ASP A 28 10.21 0.52 16.08
CA ASP A 28 11.49 -0.08 15.70
C ASP A 28 11.41 -1.61 15.47
N ILE A 29 10.42 -2.27 16.10
CA ILE A 29 10.16 -3.71 15.93
C ILE A 29 9.37 -4.02 14.66
N ASP A 30 8.67 -3.05 14.11
CA ASP A 30 7.86 -3.22 12.90
C ASP A 30 8.78 -3.33 11.67
N ARG A 31 8.28 -3.97 10.61
CA ARG A 31 9.02 -4.12 9.36
C ARG A 31 8.32 -3.36 8.24
N LEU A 32 9.11 -2.81 7.35
CA LEU A 32 8.63 -2.06 6.19
C LEU A 32 9.40 -2.49 4.95
N ALA A 33 8.71 -2.62 3.85
CA ALA A 33 9.25 -2.60 2.50
C ALA A 33 8.62 -1.45 1.73
N ILE A 34 9.33 -0.90 0.76
CA ILE A 34 8.78 0.10 -0.16
C ILE A 34 9.01 -0.39 -1.58
N VAL A 35 7.91 -0.55 -2.30
CA VAL A 35 7.89 -0.87 -3.72
C VAL A 35 7.33 0.34 -4.45
N THR A 36 8.00 0.77 -5.50
CA THR A 36 7.46 1.73 -6.47
C THR A 36 7.14 1.00 -7.75
N TYR A 37 6.14 1.48 -8.47
CA TYR A 37 5.81 0.94 -9.78
C TYR A 37 5.34 2.01 -10.75
N ASP A 38 5.62 1.74 -12.01
CA ASP A 38 5.11 2.36 -13.21
C ASP A 38 4.80 1.25 -14.23
N HIS A 39 5.49 1.15 -15.35
CA HIS A 39 5.47 0.00 -16.25
C HIS A 39 6.26 -1.22 -15.70
N ASN A 40 7.02 -1.03 -14.63
CA ASN A 40 7.75 -2.07 -13.89
C ASN A 40 7.68 -1.81 -12.39
N ALA A 41 7.62 -2.88 -11.60
CA ALA A 41 7.76 -2.80 -10.15
C ALA A 41 9.24 -2.81 -9.74
N ARG A 42 9.59 -2.00 -8.73
CA ARG A 42 10.93 -1.93 -8.14
C ARG A 42 10.85 -1.91 -6.62
N VAL A 43 11.51 -2.84 -5.98
CA VAL A 43 11.74 -2.79 -4.53
C VAL A 43 12.84 -1.75 -4.26
N ILE A 44 12.47 -0.57 -3.77
CA ILE A 44 13.43 0.50 -3.43
C ILE A 44 13.89 0.44 -1.98
N LEU A 45 13.11 -0.22 -1.12
CA LEU A 45 13.47 -0.59 0.24
C LEU A 45 13.02 -2.03 0.49
N PRO A 46 13.93 -3.01 0.57
CA PRO A 46 13.59 -4.38 0.94
C PRO A 46 13.04 -4.47 2.36
N SER A 47 12.24 -5.51 2.65
CA SER A 47 11.61 -5.70 3.95
C SER A 47 12.63 -5.75 5.10
N GLN A 48 12.64 -4.71 5.93
CA GLN A 48 13.56 -4.51 7.04
C GLN A 48 12.88 -3.87 8.26
N ARG A 49 13.54 -3.89 9.42
CA ARG A 49 13.06 -3.19 10.60
C ARG A 49 13.16 -1.67 10.43
N VAL A 50 12.22 -0.94 11.04
CA VAL A 50 12.14 0.53 10.96
C VAL A 50 13.06 1.17 11.99
N LEU A 51 14.37 0.96 11.88
CA LEU A 51 15.36 1.46 12.82
C LEU A 51 15.82 2.90 12.53
N ASN A 52 15.81 3.31 11.27
CA ASN A 52 16.24 4.64 10.84
C ASN A 52 15.17 5.29 9.96
N LYS A 53 14.21 5.95 10.59
CA LYS A 53 13.09 6.62 9.90
C LYS A 53 13.57 7.75 8.97
N ALA A 54 14.66 8.44 9.31
CA ALA A 54 15.21 9.52 8.48
C ALA A 54 15.72 8.97 7.15
N ALA A 55 16.52 7.89 7.16
CA ALA A 55 17.00 7.26 5.94
C ALA A 55 15.85 6.67 5.10
N ILE A 56 14.81 6.12 5.73
CA ILE A 56 13.61 5.63 5.03
C ILE A 56 12.89 6.80 4.35
N ASN A 57 12.73 7.93 5.00
CA ASN A 57 12.12 9.12 4.43
C ASN A 57 12.94 9.69 3.26
N GLU A 58 14.28 9.66 3.32
CA GLU A 58 15.13 10.03 2.18
C GLU A 58 14.83 9.16 0.96
N VAL A 59 14.66 7.84 1.14
CA VAL A 59 14.26 6.93 0.07
C VAL A 59 12.88 7.30 -0.47
N ILE A 60 11.89 7.56 0.39
CA ILE A 60 10.54 7.97 -0.03
C ILE A 60 10.58 9.26 -0.85
N PHE A 61 11.24 10.29 -0.35
CA PHE A 61 11.28 11.58 -1.04
C PHE A 61 12.16 11.60 -2.30
N SER A 62 13.00 10.59 -2.52
CA SER A 62 13.75 10.41 -3.76
C SER A 62 12.91 9.84 -4.92
N ILE A 63 11.69 9.37 -4.67
CA ILE A 63 10.81 8.80 -5.70
C ILE A 63 10.48 9.87 -6.74
N THR A 64 10.69 9.54 -8.01
CA THR A 64 10.35 10.40 -9.15
C THR A 64 9.31 9.71 -10.04
N GLY A 65 8.42 10.50 -10.63
CA GLY A 65 7.33 9.98 -11.47
C GLY A 65 7.75 9.63 -12.89
N GLY A 66 6.96 8.81 -13.57
CA GLY A 66 7.05 8.49 -14.99
C GLY A 66 6.48 7.13 -15.38
N GLY A 67 6.19 6.96 -16.66
CA GLY A 67 5.78 5.67 -17.22
C GLY A 67 4.26 5.40 -17.22
N SER A 68 3.88 4.20 -17.73
CA SER A 68 2.53 3.63 -17.65
C SER A 68 2.30 2.99 -16.29
N THR A 69 1.13 2.32 -16.08
CA THR A 69 0.73 1.84 -14.76
C THR A 69 0.46 0.34 -14.79
N ASP A 70 1.44 -0.47 -14.37
CA ASP A 70 1.23 -1.89 -14.04
C ASP A 70 0.97 -2.03 -12.54
N LEU A 71 -0.27 -1.71 -12.14
CA LEU A 71 -0.73 -1.74 -10.75
C LEU A 71 -0.62 -3.15 -10.17
N HIS A 72 -1.00 -4.15 -10.95
CA HIS A 72 -0.97 -5.55 -10.52
C HIS A 72 0.44 -6.00 -10.14
N GLN A 73 1.43 -5.72 -11.01
CA GLN A 73 2.83 -6.08 -10.74
C GLN A 73 3.36 -5.33 -9.50
N GLY A 74 2.99 -4.05 -9.36
CA GLY A 74 3.39 -3.24 -8.20
C GLY A 74 2.84 -3.77 -6.89
N TRP A 75 1.53 -4.09 -6.86
CA TRP A 75 0.87 -4.68 -5.70
C TRP A 75 1.45 -6.06 -5.35
N LEU A 76 1.63 -6.93 -6.36
CA LEU A 76 2.16 -8.28 -6.16
C LEU A 76 3.59 -8.25 -5.60
N ALA A 77 4.46 -7.39 -6.11
CA ALA A 77 5.80 -7.21 -5.58
C ALA A 77 5.79 -6.73 -4.11
N GLY A 78 4.83 -5.88 -3.74
CA GLY A 78 4.59 -5.50 -2.35
C GLY A 78 4.18 -6.70 -1.48
N ALA A 79 3.27 -7.54 -1.98
CA ALA A 79 2.82 -8.75 -1.28
C ALA A 79 3.97 -9.76 -1.09
N GLU A 80 4.84 -9.93 -2.09
CA GLU A 80 6.04 -10.77 -1.99
C GLU A 80 7.00 -10.29 -0.90
N GLU A 81 7.20 -8.97 -0.78
CA GLU A 81 8.04 -8.42 0.29
C GLU A 81 7.44 -8.65 1.69
N VAL A 82 6.10 -8.59 1.82
CA VAL A 82 5.41 -8.96 3.07
C VAL A 82 5.60 -10.46 3.35
N ALA A 83 5.40 -11.32 2.35
CA ALA A 83 5.50 -12.77 2.47
C ALA A 83 6.87 -13.24 2.97
N ARG A 84 7.96 -12.57 2.57
CA ARG A 84 9.34 -12.90 2.99
C ARG A 84 9.54 -12.92 4.50
N ASN A 85 8.80 -12.10 5.22
CA ASN A 85 8.93 -11.94 6.67
C ASN A 85 7.59 -12.13 7.40
N LYS A 86 6.62 -12.76 6.74
CA LYS A 86 5.29 -13.03 7.29
C LYS A 86 5.39 -13.83 8.59
N SER A 87 4.61 -13.44 9.59
CA SER A 87 4.48 -14.15 10.86
C SER A 87 3.00 -14.25 11.23
N SER A 88 2.60 -15.39 11.79
CA SER A 88 1.24 -15.61 12.30
C SER A 88 0.88 -14.70 13.48
N ASN A 89 1.91 -14.16 14.17
CA ASN A 89 1.74 -13.27 15.31
C ASN A 89 1.88 -11.80 14.93
N SER A 90 1.87 -11.49 13.65
CA SER A 90 2.03 -10.12 13.12
C SER A 90 0.92 -9.78 12.16
N LEU A 91 0.62 -8.50 12.07
CA LEU A 91 -0.18 -7.95 10.99
C LEU A 91 0.67 -7.88 9.73
N ASN A 92 0.26 -8.63 8.71
CA ASN A 92 0.94 -8.65 7.44
C ASN A 92 0.05 -7.91 6.43
N ARG A 93 0.51 -6.76 5.94
CA ARG A 93 -0.34 -5.88 5.15
C ARG A 93 0.39 -5.24 3.98
N VAL A 94 -0.29 -5.16 2.86
CA VAL A 94 0.06 -4.31 1.73
C VAL A 94 -0.79 -3.06 1.77
N LEU A 95 -0.14 -1.89 1.70
CA LEU A 95 -0.79 -0.59 1.53
C LEU A 95 -0.50 -0.10 0.11
N LEU A 96 -1.53 -0.03 -0.73
CA LEU A 96 -1.43 0.42 -2.11
C LEU A 96 -1.80 1.90 -2.19
N LEU A 97 -0.84 2.76 -2.53
CA LEU A 97 -1.05 4.19 -2.78
C LEU A 97 -1.02 4.42 -4.29
N SER A 98 -2.15 4.77 -4.88
CA SER A 98 -2.33 4.85 -6.34
C SER A 98 -3.55 5.70 -6.70
N ASP A 99 -3.62 6.14 -7.95
CA ASP A 99 -4.86 6.60 -8.55
C ASP A 99 -5.73 5.45 -9.12
N GLY A 100 -5.27 4.19 -8.99
CA GLY A 100 -6.00 2.99 -9.40
C GLY A 100 -6.14 2.79 -10.91
N ASN A 101 -5.52 3.60 -11.75
CA ASN A 101 -5.63 3.54 -13.20
C ASN A 101 -4.69 2.49 -13.80
N ALA A 102 -5.02 1.21 -13.61
CA ALA A 102 -4.28 0.11 -14.24
C ALA A 102 -4.46 0.15 -15.77
N ASN A 103 -3.38 0.37 -16.51
CA ASN A 103 -3.41 0.45 -17.98
C ASN A 103 -2.34 -0.40 -18.65
N SER A 104 -1.62 -1.20 -17.91
CA SER A 104 -0.57 -2.12 -18.36
C SER A 104 -0.57 -3.39 -17.52
N GLY A 105 -0.08 -4.48 -18.06
CA GLY A 105 -0.07 -5.78 -17.40
C GLY A 105 -1.48 -6.37 -17.24
N GLU A 106 -1.75 -6.98 -16.09
CA GLU A 106 -3.10 -7.44 -15.74
C GLU A 106 -3.96 -6.25 -15.30
N THR A 107 -5.07 -6.03 -15.98
CA THR A 107 -5.99 -4.91 -15.74
C THR A 107 -7.40 -5.34 -15.34
N SER A 108 -7.67 -6.66 -15.34
CA SER A 108 -8.97 -7.20 -14.93
C SER A 108 -9.18 -7.03 -13.43
N ALA A 109 -10.17 -6.21 -13.06
CA ALA A 109 -10.52 -6.01 -11.67
C ALA A 109 -10.92 -7.31 -10.96
N GLU A 110 -11.54 -8.24 -11.68
CA GLU A 110 -11.95 -9.55 -11.15
C GLU A 110 -10.73 -10.41 -10.83
N VAL A 111 -9.75 -10.47 -11.74
CA VAL A 111 -8.52 -11.25 -11.54
C VAL A 111 -7.70 -10.69 -10.37
N ILE A 112 -7.46 -9.39 -10.38
CA ILE A 112 -6.66 -8.72 -9.33
C ILE A 112 -7.34 -8.89 -7.96
N SER A 113 -8.65 -8.65 -7.87
CA SER A 113 -9.39 -8.78 -6.62
C SER A 113 -9.43 -10.23 -6.11
N SER A 114 -9.58 -11.22 -7.02
CA SER A 114 -9.51 -12.64 -6.66
C SER A 114 -8.16 -12.99 -6.03
N GLN A 115 -7.07 -12.46 -6.56
CA GLN A 115 -5.73 -12.69 -6.00
C GLN A 115 -5.54 -11.97 -4.65
N CYS A 116 -6.16 -10.79 -4.46
CA CYS A 116 -6.18 -10.14 -3.14
C CYS A 116 -6.86 -11.04 -2.09
N GLY A 117 -7.97 -11.70 -2.47
CA GLY A 117 -8.65 -12.67 -1.60
C GLY A 117 -7.79 -13.89 -1.27
N GLN A 118 -7.10 -14.45 -2.25
CA GLN A 118 -6.18 -15.58 -2.01
C GLN A 118 -5.06 -15.22 -1.03
N LEU A 119 -4.45 -14.03 -1.17
CA LEU A 119 -3.43 -13.57 -0.25
C LEU A 119 -4.00 -13.27 1.14
N ALA A 120 -5.24 -12.78 1.23
CA ALA A 120 -5.92 -12.59 2.52
C ALA A 120 -6.17 -13.91 3.25
N ASP A 121 -6.55 -14.98 2.54
CA ASP A 121 -6.65 -16.35 3.10
C ASP A 121 -5.30 -16.85 3.61
N GLU A 122 -4.21 -16.40 3.01
CA GLU A 122 -2.84 -16.66 3.48
C GLU A 122 -2.40 -15.72 4.61
N GLY A 123 -3.22 -14.77 5.02
CA GLY A 123 -2.94 -13.81 6.09
C GLY A 123 -2.14 -12.58 5.65
N ILE A 124 -2.20 -12.20 4.38
CA ILE A 124 -1.66 -10.94 3.85
C ILE A 124 -2.83 -10.06 3.40
N ILE A 125 -3.10 -9.03 4.16
CA ILE A 125 -4.22 -8.10 3.96
C ILE A 125 -3.84 -7.00 2.97
N THR A 126 -4.77 -6.56 2.14
CA THR A 126 -4.57 -5.43 1.20
C THR A 126 -5.48 -4.27 1.57
N SER A 127 -4.91 -3.12 1.87
CA SER A 127 -5.61 -1.83 1.96
C SER A 127 -5.21 -0.92 0.80
N THR A 128 -6.14 -0.09 0.34
CA THR A 128 -5.93 0.81 -0.79
C THR A 128 -6.19 2.27 -0.41
N TYR A 129 -5.35 3.14 -0.91
CA TYR A 129 -5.40 4.58 -0.69
C TYR A 129 -5.41 5.28 -2.03
N GLY A 130 -6.61 5.73 -2.44
CA GLY A 130 -6.84 6.44 -3.70
C GLY A 130 -6.39 7.90 -3.58
N LEU A 131 -5.62 8.37 -4.56
CA LEU A 131 -5.08 9.73 -4.62
C LEU A 131 -5.45 10.38 -5.95
N GLY A 132 -5.86 11.66 -5.88
CA GLY A 132 -6.16 12.48 -7.07
C GLY A 132 -7.62 12.43 -7.52
N HIS A 133 -7.97 13.28 -8.49
CA HIS A 133 -9.35 13.53 -8.92
C HIS A 133 -9.95 12.48 -9.86
N HIS A 134 -9.13 11.65 -10.50
CA HIS A 134 -9.52 10.67 -11.51
C HIS A 134 -8.97 9.31 -11.15
N PHE A 135 -9.52 8.69 -10.11
CA PHE A 135 -9.06 7.37 -9.71
C PHE A 135 -10.10 6.28 -10.00
N ASN A 136 -9.62 5.05 -10.22
CA ASN A 136 -10.49 3.90 -10.42
C ASN A 136 -10.97 3.37 -9.07
N GLU A 137 -12.01 4.01 -8.54
CA GLU A 137 -12.60 3.69 -7.25
C GLU A 137 -13.06 2.23 -7.16
N GLN A 138 -13.67 1.73 -8.24
CA GLN A 138 -14.22 0.37 -8.26
C GLN A 138 -13.13 -0.68 -8.08
N LEU A 139 -12.00 -0.55 -8.75
CA LEU A 139 -10.87 -1.46 -8.61
C LEU A 139 -10.29 -1.39 -7.19
N MET A 140 -10.03 -0.19 -6.67
CA MET A 140 -9.43 0.02 -5.37
C MET A 140 -10.31 -0.54 -4.24
N ILE A 141 -11.62 -0.26 -4.27
CA ILE A 141 -12.59 -0.82 -3.30
C ILE A 141 -12.65 -2.35 -3.42
N SER A 142 -12.68 -2.89 -4.63
CA SER A 142 -12.74 -4.33 -4.82
C SER A 142 -11.51 -5.05 -4.29
N MET A 143 -10.31 -4.52 -4.54
CA MET A 143 -9.05 -5.05 -4.01
C MET A 143 -9.03 -5.04 -2.47
N ALA A 144 -9.39 -3.91 -1.86
CA ALA A 144 -9.41 -3.78 -0.41
C ALA A 144 -10.45 -4.73 0.22
N ARG A 145 -11.67 -4.75 -0.31
CA ARG A 145 -12.76 -5.59 0.20
C ARG A 145 -12.41 -7.08 0.15
N THR A 146 -11.93 -7.58 -0.98
CA THR A 146 -11.57 -8.99 -1.11
C THR A 146 -10.28 -9.31 -0.35
N GLY A 147 -9.35 -8.35 -0.27
CA GLY A 147 -8.12 -8.42 0.50
C GLY A 147 -8.29 -8.22 2.01
N LEU A 148 -9.55 -8.18 2.54
CA LEU A 148 -9.90 -8.00 3.95
C LEU A 148 -9.31 -6.73 4.60
N GLY A 149 -9.00 -5.71 3.80
CA GLY A 149 -8.52 -4.42 4.24
C GLY A 149 -9.55 -3.30 4.07
N GLN A 150 -9.08 -2.07 4.07
CA GLN A 150 -9.89 -0.87 3.94
C GLN A 150 -9.51 -0.10 2.67
N SER A 151 -10.48 0.60 2.08
CA SER A 151 -10.25 1.52 0.97
C SER A 151 -10.53 2.94 1.42
N TYR A 152 -9.55 3.80 1.27
CA TYR A 152 -9.63 5.21 1.60
C TYR A 152 -9.36 6.06 0.35
N TYR A 153 -9.88 7.27 0.36
CA TYR A 153 -9.66 8.24 -0.71
C TYR A 153 -9.37 9.60 -0.11
N GLY A 154 -8.44 10.32 -0.71
CA GLY A 154 -8.13 11.70 -0.37
C GLY A 154 -7.49 12.45 -1.54
N GLU A 155 -7.75 13.75 -1.64
CA GLU A 155 -7.07 14.62 -2.60
C GLU A 155 -5.68 15.00 -2.10
N THR A 156 -5.52 15.05 -0.78
CA THR A 156 -4.30 15.43 -0.08
C THR A 156 -3.88 14.36 0.93
N ALA A 157 -2.63 14.41 1.39
CA ALA A 157 -2.18 13.56 2.48
C ALA A 157 -2.97 13.82 3.76
N ASP A 158 -3.38 15.07 4.02
CA ASP A 158 -4.14 15.44 5.21
C ASP A 158 -5.49 14.72 5.26
N ASP A 159 -6.16 14.52 4.12
CA ASP A 159 -7.41 13.77 4.04
C ASP A 159 -7.24 12.29 4.43
N LEU A 160 -6.03 11.76 4.31
CA LEU A 160 -5.69 10.37 4.62
C LEU A 160 -5.09 10.20 6.03
N LEU A 161 -4.70 11.29 6.71
CA LEU A 161 -4.05 11.21 8.02
C LEU A 161 -4.97 10.57 9.07
N ASP A 162 -6.22 11.03 9.17
CA ASP A 162 -7.20 10.50 10.12
C ASP A 162 -7.53 9.03 9.82
N PRO A 163 -7.88 8.62 8.58
CA PRO A 163 -8.04 7.23 8.22
C PRO A 163 -6.81 6.35 8.50
N PHE A 164 -5.61 6.86 8.22
CA PHE A 164 -4.38 6.13 8.55
C PHE A 164 -4.21 5.96 10.06
N GLN A 165 -4.47 7.01 10.83
CA GLN A 165 -4.36 6.95 12.28
C GLN A 165 -5.36 5.96 12.87
N GLU A 166 -6.62 6.00 12.45
CA GLU A 166 -7.64 5.05 12.88
C GLU A 166 -7.26 3.61 12.55
N GLU A 167 -6.78 3.35 11.32
CA GLU A 167 -6.33 2.02 10.92
C GLU A 167 -5.14 1.55 11.76
N PHE A 168 -4.14 2.41 11.98
CA PHE A 168 -2.98 2.07 12.80
C PHE A 168 -3.34 1.87 14.27
N ASP A 169 -4.21 2.69 14.84
CA ASP A 169 -4.68 2.53 16.22
C ASP A 169 -5.46 1.22 16.40
N LEU A 170 -6.30 0.84 15.44
CA LEU A 170 -6.96 -0.46 15.42
C LEU A 170 -5.95 -1.61 15.34
N LEU A 171 -4.91 -1.47 14.54
CA LEU A 171 -3.87 -2.47 14.35
C LEU A 171 -3.01 -2.67 15.60
N ILE A 172 -2.66 -1.59 16.30
CA ILE A 172 -1.85 -1.64 17.52
C ILE A 172 -2.67 -2.18 18.71
N ASN A 173 -3.96 -1.89 18.74
CA ASN A 173 -4.86 -2.24 19.85
C ASN A 173 -5.63 -3.55 19.62
N THR A 174 -5.45 -4.24 18.50
CA THR A 174 -6.15 -5.50 18.24
C THR A 174 -5.50 -6.64 19.04
N PHE A 175 -6.17 -7.07 20.10
CA PHE A 175 -5.72 -8.17 20.98
C PHE A 175 -6.26 -9.55 20.59
N ALA A 176 -7.15 -9.64 19.59
CA ALA A 176 -7.79 -10.90 19.21
C ALA A 176 -7.94 -11.03 17.69
N TRP A 177 -7.56 -12.19 17.18
CA TRP A 177 -7.65 -12.60 15.78
C TRP A 177 -8.57 -13.80 15.66
N ASN A 178 -9.37 -13.87 14.60
CA ASN A 178 -10.14 -15.06 14.24
C ASN A 178 -10.95 -15.66 15.43
N LEU A 179 -11.71 -14.84 16.16
CA LEU A 179 -12.69 -15.35 17.11
C LEU A 179 -13.75 -16.13 16.32
N LYS A 180 -13.68 -17.47 16.34
CA LYS A 180 -14.77 -18.32 15.93
C LYS A 180 -15.68 -18.46 17.15
N LEU A 181 -16.87 -17.88 17.07
CA LEU A 181 -17.98 -18.13 17.99
C LEU A 181 -18.61 -19.47 17.66
#